data_226c83d9090dc59a8025cb4f376b7705
#
_entry.id   226c83d9090dc59a8025cb4f376b7705
#
_cell.length_a   1.000
_cell.length_b   1.000
_cell.length_c   1.000
_cell.angle_alpha   90.00
_cell.angle_beta   90.00
_cell.angle_gamma   90.00
#
_symmetry.space_group_name_H-M   'P 1'
#
loop_
_entity.id
_entity.type
_entity.pdbx_description
1 polymer ?
#
loop_
_entity_poly.entity_id
_entity_poly.type
_entity_poly.pdbx_seq_one_letter_code
_entity_poly.pdbx_strand_id
1 'polypeptide(L)'
;MKTIHPRYNSRPEYRMHYASLTFNSKCNAKCQDCCGEIINKPDMPLEKVKEILNVTIQGLRIKKIYPSCLAEMTLIPYVNDIVKYMEEIHTAGMIVSQDTNARFIPDGFIETLNSLTFSYHLSISIWGWDEESWNRLQGEGSFETVVGNIRRYLKELKYPPTFSFPYITDEQYTKTLAFITELCKEVGYQVQTVTTNSDAPEITAIKDSGIIPVYIRKYSQHVTENIVDVFCEQEKIDYVPFNNCDNLFQALTIDSLGNIYPCTGMYRKPFAVLANVNDYSPFTYKDLLDILHSDKAMAYIHDNYTAGKFACNLCKTCSARICN
;
A
#
# COMPACT_ATOMS: atom_id res chain seq x y z
N MET A 1 0.10 -40.16 -1.67
CA MET A 1 0.61 -39.00 -0.92
C MET A 1 1.02 -37.94 -1.93
N LYS A 2 0.31 -36.81 -2.03
CA LYS A 2 0.78 -35.69 -2.86
C LYS A 2 1.98 -35.06 -2.13
N THR A 3 3.14 -35.09 -2.74
CA THR A 3 4.34 -34.43 -2.23
C THR A 3 4.05 -32.92 -2.12
N ILE A 4 3.95 -32.42 -0.91
CA ILE A 4 3.80 -30.99 -0.65
C ILE A 4 5.09 -30.32 -1.14
N HIS A 5 4.94 -29.34 -2.03
CA HIS A 5 6.09 -28.61 -2.57
C HIS A 5 6.89 -27.99 -1.39
N PRO A 6 8.23 -28.07 -1.36
CA PRO A 6 9.04 -27.56 -0.23
C PRO A 6 8.75 -26.12 0.18
N ARG A 7 8.28 -25.26 -0.75
CA ARG A 7 7.83 -23.90 -0.47
C ARG A 7 6.66 -23.81 0.53
N TYR A 8 5.86 -24.85 0.65
CA TYR A 8 4.65 -24.84 1.47
C TYR A 8 4.87 -25.31 2.91
N ASN A 9 6.03 -25.92 3.18
CA ASN A 9 6.47 -26.29 4.54
C ASN A 9 7.30 -25.17 5.20
N SER A 10 7.52 -24.03 4.54
CA SER A 10 8.29 -22.95 5.13
C SER A 10 7.46 -22.23 6.20
N ARG A 11 8.13 -21.91 7.29
CA ARG A 11 7.58 -21.09 8.37
C ARG A 11 7.09 -19.75 7.83
N PRO A 12 6.00 -19.17 8.38
CA PRO A 12 5.41 -17.92 7.88
C PRO A 12 6.42 -16.79 7.69
N GLU A 13 7.35 -16.64 8.62
CA GLU A 13 8.36 -15.57 8.59
C GLU A 13 9.30 -15.63 7.38
N TYR A 14 9.55 -16.81 6.83
CA TYR A 14 10.40 -16.96 5.64
C TYR A 14 9.68 -16.61 4.32
N ARG A 15 8.37 -16.36 4.40
CA ARG A 15 7.56 -16.02 3.24
C ARG A 15 7.34 -14.53 3.11
N MET A 16 7.63 -13.75 4.16
CA MET A 16 7.38 -12.32 4.18
C MET A 16 8.40 -11.58 3.32
N HIS A 17 7.94 -10.98 2.24
CA HIS A 17 8.75 -10.22 1.30
C HIS A 17 8.60 -8.71 1.46
N TYR A 18 7.49 -8.27 2.06
CA TYR A 18 7.20 -6.88 2.30
C TYR A 18 6.40 -6.68 3.59
N ALA A 19 6.34 -5.45 4.05
CA ALA A 19 5.50 -5.05 5.16
C ALA A 19 4.47 -4.01 4.70
N SER A 20 3.21 -4.23 5.08
CA SER A 20 2.08 -3.35 4.86
C SER A 20 1.65 -2.82 6.22
N LEU A 21 2.13 -1.64 6.56
CA LEU A 21 1.97 -1.05 7.87
C LEU A 21 1.08 0.19 7.78
N THR A 22 0.18 0.37 8.73
CA THR A 22 -0.65 1.56 8.79
C THR A 22 -0.59 2.13 10.21
N PHE A 23 -0.06 3.34 10.36
CA PHE A 23 0.20 3.94 11.67
C PHE A 23 -0.87 4.94 12.12
N ASN A 24 -1.79 5.30 11.23
CA ASN A 24 -2.93 6.14 11.53
C ASN A 24 -4.19 5.63 10.82
N SER A 25 -5.34 6.16 11.22
CA SER A 25 -6.64 5.86 10.60
C SER A 25 -7.29 7.09 9.97
N LYS A 26 -6.53 8.16 9.78
CA LYS A 26 -7.00 9.45 9.29
C LYS A 26 -6.67 9.64 7.83
N CYS A 27 -7.60 10.23 7.09
CA CYS A 27 -7.37 10.73 5.75
C CYS A 27 -8.17 12.01 5.54
N ASN A 28 -7.60 12.99 4.86
CA ASN A 28 -8.26 14.26 4.50
C ASN A 28 -8.88 14.22 3.11
N ALA A 29 -8.92 13.06 2.46
CA ALA A 29 -9.67 12.78 1.26
C ALA A 29 -10.90 11.90 1.57
N LYS A 30 -11.91 11.97 0.70
CA LYS A 30 -13.12 11.14 0.73
C LYS A 30 -13.32 10.52 -0.64
N CYS A 31 -12.33 9.72 -1.06
CA CYS A 31 -12.36 9.10 -2.38
C CYS A 31 -13.61 8.24 -2.54
N GLN A 32 -14.28 8.38 -3.68
CA GLN A 32 -15.54 7.69 -4.00
C GLN A 32 -15.39 6.17 -3.87
N ASP A 33 -14.25 5.65 -4.28
CA ASP A 33 -13.97 4.21 -4.33
C ASP A 33 -12.88 3.80 -3.31
N CYS A 34 -12.78 4.52 -2.19
CA CYS A 34 -11.82 4.18 -1.15
C CYS A 34 -12.28 2.95 -0.36
N CYS A 35 -11.44 1.91 -0.38
CA CYS A 35 -11.63 0.75 0.50
C CYS A 35 -11.22 1.00 1.96
N GLY A 36 -10.70 2.21 2.26
CA GLY A 36 -10.29 2.62 3.60
C GLY A 36 -11.46 3.16 4.41
N GLU A 37 -11.72 2.55 5.55
CA GLU A 37 -12.62 3.14 6.54
C GLU A 37 -11.86 4.16 7.39
N ILE A 38 -12.29 5.43 7.33
CA ILE A 38 -11.73 6.49 8.17
C ILE A 38 -12.40 6.39 9.54
N ILE A 39 -11.69 5.82 10.51
CA ILE A 39 -12.25 5.56 11.85
C ILE A 39 -11.88 6.62 12.88
N ASN A 40 -11.16 7.67 12.51
CA ASN A 40 -10.75 8.81 13.38
C ASN A 40 -10.24 8.37 14.77
N LYS A 41 -9.52 7.28 14.84
CA LYS A 41 -8.87 6.84 16.08
C LYS A 41 -7.56 7.63 16.27
N PRO A 42 -7.04 7.70 17.50
CA PRO A 42 -5.71 8.25 17.73
C PRO A 42 -4.66 7.58 16.86
N ASP A 43 -3.65 8.34 16.47
CA ASP A 43 -2.50 7.80 15.76
C ASP A 43 -1.75 6.84 16.70
N MET A 44 -1.12 5.82 16.13
CA MET A 44 -0.31 4.88 16.91
C MET A 44 0.85 5.64 17.56
N PRO A 45 1.12 5.48 18.87
CA PRO A 45 2.22 6.19 19.52
C PRO A 45 3.55 5.96 18.83
N LEU A 46 4.38 7.00 18.70
CA LEU A 46 5.67 6.93 18.00
C LEU A 46 6.56 5.77 18.48
N GLU A 47 6.61 5.55 19.79
CA GLU A 47 7.42 4.45 20.35
C GLU A 47 6.91 3.08 19.90
N LYS A 48 5.59 2.90 19.79
CA LYS A 48 5.02 1.65 19.24
C LYS A 48 5.32 1.49 17.75
N VAL A 49 5.30 2.59 16.97
CA VAL A 49 5.74 2.58 15.56
C VAL A 49 7.20 2.15 15.46
N LYS A 50 8.08 2.68 16.32
CA LYS A 50 9.50 2.29 16.36
C LYS A 50 9.68 0.81 16.70
N GLU A 51 8.93 0.27 17.66
CA GLU A 51 8.96 -1.17 17.98
C GLU A 51 8.60 -2.01 16.76
N ILE A 52 7.51 -1.67 16.06
CA ILE A 52 7.08 -2.37 14.84
C ILE A 52 8.13 -2.29 13.75
N LEU A 53 8.70 -1.11 13.51
CA LEU A 53 9.76 -0.92 12.52
C LEU A 53 11.01 -1.73 12.85
N ASN A 54 11.42 -1.79 14.11
CA ASN A 54 12.54 -2.62 14.55
C ASN A 54 12.27 -4.11 14.26
N VAL A 55 11.09 -4.61 14.65
CA VAL A 55 10.72 -6.01 14.39
C VAL A 55 10.72 -6.28 12.88
N THR A 56 10.24 -5.33 12.07
CA THR A 56 10.12 -5.47 10.62
C THR A 56 11.49 -5.42 9.93
N ILE A 57 12.28 -4.38 10.22
CA ILE A 57 13.51 -4.07 9.49
C ILE A 57 14.69 -4.87 10.03
N GLN A 58 14.87 -4.89 11.34
CA GLN A 58 16.00 -5.55 12.00
C GLN A 58 15.72 -7.02 12.31
N GLY A 59 14.49 -7.33 12.75
CA GLY A 59 14.07 -8.69 13.10
C GLY A 59 13.84 -9.56 11.86
N LEU A 60 12.83 -9.26 11.07
CA LEU A 60 12.46 -10.00 9.86
C LEU A 60 13.36 -9.71 8.66
N ARG A 61 14.12 -8.61 8.68
CA ARG A 61 14.95 -8.12 7.57
C ARG A 61 14.14 -7.86 6.29
N ILE A 62 12.90 -7.43 6.46
CA ILE A 62 12.04 -7.05 5.33
C ILE A 62 12.62 -5.81 4.68
N LYS A 63 12.77 -5.86 3.35
CA LYS A 63 13.38 -4.77 2.59
C LYS A 63 12.36 -3.85 1.92
N LYS A 64 11.13 -4.28 1.75
CA LYS A 64 10.09 -3.50 1.07
C LYS A 64 8.98 -3.13 2.05
N ILE A 65 8.81 -1.84 2.29
CA ILE A 65 7.90 -1.34 3.32
C ILE A 65 6.89 -0.39 2.68
N TYR A 66 5.62 -0.60 2.99
CA TYR A 66 4.49 0.26 2.66
C TYR A 66 3.92 0.82 3.96
N PRO A 67 4.28 2.05 4.36
CA PRO A 67 3.93 2.61 5.67
C PRO A 67 2.52 3.22 5.71
N SER A 68 1.79 3.23 4.60
CA SER A 68 0.41 3.69 4.54
C SER A 68 -0.38 2.85 3.54
N CYS A 69 -1.33 2.06 4.02
CA CYS A 69 -2.15 1.24 3.12
C CYS A 69 -3.53 1.81 2.86
N LEU A 70 -4.17 2.43 3.84
CA LEU A 70 -5.56 2.89 3.75
C LEU A 70 -5.80 4.20 4.53
N ALA A 71 -4.77 5.02 4.68
CA ALA A 71 -4.80 6.28 5.40
C ALA A 71 -3.81 7.26 4.76
N GLU A 72 -3.83 8.52 5.19
CA GLU A 72 -2.85 9.52 4.74
C GLU A 72 -1.76 9.68 5.80
N MET A 73 -0.57 9.14 5.53
CA MET A 73 0.55 9.16 6.47
C MET A 73 1.03 10.59 6.79
N THR A 74 0.92 11.52 5.84
CA THR A 74 1.33 12.91 6.03
C THR A 74 0.51 13.65 7.09
N LEU A 75 -0.61 13.09 7.54
CA LEU A 75 -1.41 13.62 8.64
C LEU A 75 -0.90 13.21 10.04
N ILE A 76 0.10 12.36 10.13
CA ILE A 76 0.72 11.98 11.40
C ILE A 76 1.62 13.13 11.87
N PRO A 77 1.41 13.71 13.06
CA PRO A 77 2.19 14.86 13.51
C PRO A 77 3.70 14.62 13.60
N TYR A 78 4.11 13.38 13.82
CA TYR A 78 5.51 12.94 13.93
C TYR A 78 5.96 12.10 12.73
N VAL A 79 5.40 12.34 11.54
CA VAL A 79 5.79 11.61 10.32
C VAL A 79 7.27 11.74 9.98
N ASN A 80 7.85 12.92 10.22
CA ASN A 80 9.29 13.14 10.01
C ASN A 80 10.14 12.29 10.97
N ASP A 81 9.69 12.10 12.21
CA ASP A 81 10.42 11.27 13.18
C ASP A 81 10.33 9.78 12.80
N ILE A 82 9.21 9.35 12.25
CA ILE A 82 9.07 7.98 11.70
C ILE A 82 10.09 7.77 10.56
N VAL A 83 10.14 8.71 9.61
CA VAL A 83 11.03 8.60 8.44
C VAL A 83 12.50 8.68 8.85
N LYS A 84 12.86 9.58 9.78
CA LYS A 84 14.22 9.67 10.35
C LYS A 84 14.61 8.39 11.09
N TYR A 85 13.67 7.80 11.84
CA TYR A 85 13.94 6.53 12.51
C TYR A 85 14.16 5.39 11.51
N MET A 86 13.43 5.35 10.39
CA MET A 86 13.72 4.41 9.31
C MET A 86 15.14 4.59 8.75
N GLU A 87 15.63 5.85 8.65
CA GLU A 87 17.02 6.14 8.24
C GLU A 87 18.02 5.59 9.26
N GLU A 88 17.75 5.71 10.56
CA GLU A 88 18.64 5.22 11.61
C GLU A 88 18.80 3.68 11.59
N ILE A 89 17.71 2.96 11.24
CA ILE A 89 17.67 1.49 11.33
C ILE A 89 17.62 0.79 9.97
N HIS A 90 17.77 1.51 8.85
CA HIS A 90 17.64 0.90 7.53
C HIS A 90 18.72 -0.16 7.27
N THR A 91 18.41 -1.08 6.36
CA THR A 91 19.35 -2.12 5.90
C THR A 91 19.62 -1.95 4.41
N ALA A 92 20.77 -2.44 3.95
CA ALA A 92 21.15 -2.36 2.54
C ALA A 92 20.07 -2.92 1.61
N GLY A 93 19.65 -2.10 0.65
CA GLY A 93 18.61 -2.44 -0.32
C GLY A 93 17.17 -2.29 0.21
N MET A 94 16.98 -1.58 1.34
CA MET A 94 15.65 -1.22 1.81
C MET A 94 14.99 -0.23 0.85
N ILE A 95 13.70 -0.45 0.62
CA ILE A 95 12.83 0.39 -0.22
C ILE A 95 11.58 0.69 0.57
N VAL A 96 11.23 1.97 0.66
CA VAL A 96 9.94 2.42 1.20
C VAL A 96 9.10 2.95 0.05
N SER A 97 7.83 2.54 -0.03
CA SER A 97 6.87 3.08 -1.00
C SER A 97 5.67 3.62 -0.24
N GLN A 98 5.51 4.93 -0.29
CA GLN A 98 4.41 5.64 0.36
C GLN A 98 3.49 6.26 -0.67
N ASP A 99 2.19 5.99 -0.56
CA ASP A 99 1.18 6.73 -1.30
C ASP A 99 0.76 7.98 -0.52
N THR A 100 0.44 9.07 -1.25
CA THR A 100 -0.13 10.29 -0.69
C THR A 100 -1.15 10.89 -1.64
N ASN A 101 -2.17 11.54 -1.10
CA ASN A 101 -3.14 12.32 -1.87
C ASN A 101 -2.65 13.76 -2.16
N ALA A 102 -1.49 14.12 -1.69
CA ALA A 102 -0.83 15.44 -1.83
C ALA A 102 -1.66 16.64 -1.31
N ARG A 103 -2.70 16.42 -0.50
CA ARG A 103 -3.50 17.53 0.08
C ARG A 103 -2.76 18.29 1.17
N PHE A 104 -1.72 17.68 1.74
CA PHE A 104 -0.93 18.27 2.81
C PHE A 104 0.54 17.83 2.73
N ILE A 105 1.46 18.77 2.89
CA ILE A 105 2.89 18.52 3.04
C ILE A 105 3.27 18.98 4.44
N PRO A 106 3.69 18.09 5.34
CA PRO A 106 4.19 18.47 6.66
C PRO A 106 5.43 19.37 6.55
N ASP A 107 5.59 20.26 7.50
CA ASP A 107 6.78 21.09 7.58
C ASP A 107 8.04 20.23 7.70
N GLY A 108 9.07 20.54 6.89
CA GLY A 108 10.33 19.81 6.87
C GLY A 108 10.26 18.39 6.26
N PHE A 109 9.11 17.98 5.70
CA PHE A 109 8.96 16.61 5.17
C PHE A 109 9.80 16.39 3.91
N ILE A 110 9.79 17.34 2.98
CA ILE A 110 10.62 17.27 1.77
C ILE A 110 12.11 17.22 2.09
N GLU A 111 12.55 18.08 3.02
CA GLU A 111 13.94 18.09 3.52
C GLU A 111 14.31 16.75 4.17
N THR A 112 13.40 16.18 4.95
CA THR A 112 13.59 14.86 5.55
C THR A 112 13.75 13.80 4.49
N LEU A 113 12.87 13.75 3.46
CA LEU A 113 12.99 12.81 2.36
C LEU A 113 14.28 12.98 1.56
N ASN A 114 14.71 14.22 1.34
CA ASN A 114 15.94 14.55 0.60
C ASN A 114 17.22 14.13 1.34
N SER A 115 17.15 13.96 2.67
CA SER A 115 18.29 13.57 3.52
C SER A 115 18.52 12.05 3.57
N LEU A 116 17.57 11.25 3.09
CA LEU A 116 17.63 9.79 3.17
C LEU A 116 18.72 9.19 2.28
N THR A 117 19.32 8.10 2.77
CA THR A 117 20.33 7.31 2.06
C THR A 117 19.78 6.03 1.45
N PHE A 118 18.63 5.57 1.90
CA PHE A 118 17.89 4.47 1.29
C PHE A 118 16.85 4.95 0.26
N SER A 119 16.30 4.03 -0.54
CA SER A 119 15.30 4.35 -1.56
C SER A 119 13.93 4.61 -0.95
N TYR A 120 13.46 5.86 -1.07
CA TYR A 120 12.11 6.26 -0.66
C TYR A 120 11.32 6.70 -1.90
N HIS A 121 10.27 5.97 -2.23
CA HIS A 121 9.41 6.23 -3.37
C HIS A 121 8.10 6.85 -2.88
N LEU A 122 7.91 8.14 -3.13
CA LEU A 122 6.65 8.82 -2.91
C LEU A 122 5.78 8.66 -4.16
N SER A 123 4.57 8.12 -4.00
CA SER A 123 3.61 7.94 -5.06
C SER A 123 2.41 8.86 -4.81
N ILE A 124 2.14 9.76 -5.74
CA ILE A 124 1.01 10.68 -5.64
C ILE A 124 -0.21 10.06 -6.31
N SER A 125 -1.26 9.86 -5.52
CA SER A 125 -2.53 9.33 -6.00
C SER A 125 -3.39 10.45 -6.58
N ILE A 126 -3.61 10.44 -7.89
CA ILE A 126 -4.42 11.43 -8.60
C ILE A 126 -5.71 10.78 -9.08
N TRP A 127 -6.87 11.35 -8.73
CA TRP A 127 -8.18 10.82 -9.13
C TRP A 127 -8.92 11.73 -10.10
N GLY A 128 -8.57 13.01 -10.15
CA GLY A 128 -9.20 14.01 -11.00
C GLY A 128 -8.17 14.85 -11.75
N TRP A 129 -8.63 15.61 -12.76
CA TRP A 129 -7.81 16.44 -13.64
C TRP A 129 -8.18 17.93 -13.60
N ASP A 130 -9.30 18.25 -12.96
CA ASP A 130 -9.81 19.58 -12.68
C ASP A 130 -10.56 19.61 -11.35
N GLU A 131 -10.99 20.76 -10.90
CA GLU A 131 -11.66 20.93 -9.61
C GLU A 131 -12.97 20.12 -9.52
N GLU A 132 -13.76 20.08 -10.60
CA GLU A 132 -15.01 19.34 -10.63
C GLU A 132 -14.80 17.83 -10.49
N SER A 133 -13.93 17.26 -11.32
CA SER A 133 -13.60 15.84 -11.28
C SER A 133 -12.91 15.45 -9.97
N TRP A 134 -12.04 16.32 -9.45
CA TRP A 134 -11.38 16.12 -8.18
C TRP A 134 -12.38 16.06 -7.03
N ASN A 135 -13.26 17.05 -6.91
CA ASN A 135 -14.27 17.10 -5.85
C ASN A 135 -15.22 15.91 -5.92
N ARG A 136 -15.59 15.47 -7.11
CA ARG A 136 -16.42 14.29 -7.32
C ARG A 136 -15.72 12.99 -6.89
N LEU A 137 -14.44 12.84 -7.25
CA LEU A 137 -13.73 11.55 -7.10
C LEU A 137 -12.94 11.44 -5.79
N GLN A 138 -12.43 12.54 -5.25
CA GLN A 138 -11.65 12.57 -4.00
C GLN A 138 -12.31 13.35 -2.85
N GLY A 139 -13.50 13.87 -3.07
CA GLY A 139 -14.22 14.70 -2.11
C GLY A 139 -13.73 16.15 -2.06
N GLU A 140 -14.55 17.00 -1.43
CA GLU A 140 -14.31 18.44 -1.34
C GLU A 140 -12.92 18.81 -0.84
N GLY A 141 -12.36 19.89 -1.39
CA GLY A 141 -11.06 20.44 -1.02
C GLY A 141 -10.52 21.34 -2.12
N SER A 142 -9.46 22.07 -1.82
CA SER A 142 -8.83 22.95 -2.80
C SER A 142 -8.00 22.13 -3.79
N PHE A 143 -8.46 22.02 -5.02
CA PHE A 143 -7.70 21.43 -6.12
C PHE A 143 -6.41 22.23 -6.38
N GLU A 144 -6.48 23.57 -6.29
CA GLU A 144 -5.32 24.44 -6.44
C GLU A 144 -4.23 24.14 -5.40
N THR A 145 -4.62 23.91 -4.14
CA THR A 145 -3.65 23.52 -3.09
C THR A 145 -2.95 22.21 -3.44
N VAL A 146 -3.68 21.23 -3.92
CA VAL A 146 -3.09 19.92 -4.31
C VAL A 146 -2.14 20.10 -5.49
N VAL A 147 -2.55 20.86 -6.51
CA VAL A 147 -1.69 21.17 -7.67
C VAL A 147 -0.42 21.91 -7.24
N GLY A 148 -0.55 22.88 -6.32
CA GLY A 148 0.58 23.58 -5.72
C GLY A 148 1.54 22.64 -4.99
N ASN A 149 1.00 21.70 -4.20
CA ASN A 149 1.79 20.70 -3.49
C ASN A 149 2.48 19.73 -4.45
N ILE A 150 1.80 19.30 -5.51
CA ILE A 150 2.42 18.44 -6.54
C ILE A 150 3.59 19.17 -7.20
N ARG A 151 3.42 20.44 -7.58
CA ARG A 151 4.51 21.27 -8.13
C ARG A 151 5.69 21.39 -7.18
N ARG A 152 5.43 21.51 -5.88
CA ARG A 152 6.49 21.54 -4.86
C ARG A 152 7.24 20.20 -4.82
N TYR A 153 6.54 19.07 -4.74
CA TYR A 153 7.18 17.75 -4.77
C TYR A 153 8.03 17.55 -6.03
N LEU A 154 7.51 17.93 -7.20
CA LEU A 154 8.24 17.83 -8.47
C LEU A 154 9.50 18.69 -8.54
N LYS A 155 9.52 19.86 -7.87
CA LYS A 155 10.64 20.81 -7.90
C LYS A 155 11.66 20.55 -6.79
N GLU A 156 11.18 20.19 -5.61
CA GLU A 156 11.98 20.23 -4.39
C GLU A 156 12.51 18.84 -3.98
N LEU A 157 11.86 17.74 -4.39
CA LEU A 157 12.36 16.40 -4.11
C LEU A 157 13.60 16.07 -4.94
N LYS A 158 14.63 15.53 -4.28
CA LYS A 158 15.85 15.00 -4.94
C LYS A 158 15.49 13.87 -5.90
N TYR A 159 14.59 13.00 -5.49
CA TYR A 159 14.02 11.95 -6.32
C TYR A 159 12.54 12.27 -6.55
N PRO A 160 12.16 12.59 -7.79
CA PRO A 160 10.80 13.02 -8.08
C PRO A 160 9.78 11.93 -7.72
N PRO A 161 8.56 12.34 -7.34
CA PRO A 161 7.51 11.38 -7.02
C PRO A 161 7.08 10.61 -8.27
N THR A 162 6.49 9.44 -8.05
CA THR A 162 5.73 8.74 -9.08
C THR A 162 4.27 9.19 -9.03
N PHE A 163 3.55 8.98 -10.12
CA PHE A 163 2.10 9.21 -10.13
C PHE A 163 1.37 7.88 -10.23
N SER A 164 0.30 7.76 -9.47
CA SER A 164 -0.61 6.63 -9.56
C SER A 164 -2.03 7.19 -9.73
N PHE A 165 -2.72 6.79 -10.79
CA PHE A 165 -4.12 7.13 -10.88
C PHE A 165 -4.96 5.92 -11.30
N PRO A 166 -6.09 5.72 -10.61
CA PRO A 166 -7.09 4.78 -11.07
C PRO A 166 -7.88 5.39 -12.21
N TYR A 167 -8.30 4.59 -13.17
CA TYR A 167 -9.26 5.03 -14.17
C TYR A 167 -10.30 3.94 -14.41
N ILE A 168 -11.54 4.39 -14.65
CA ILE A 168 -12.68 3.52 -14.94
C ILE A 168 -13.08 3.71 -16.41
N THR A 169 -12.92 4.92 -16.94
CA THR A 169 -13.28 5.27 -18.31
C THR A 169 -12.10 5.79 -19.10
N ASP A 170 -12.13 5.63 -20.42
CA ASP A 170 -11.10 6.15 -21.33
C ASP A 170 -11.02 7.68 -21.29
N GLU A 171 -12.15 8.37 -21.02
CA GLU A 171 -12.16 9.80 -20.83
C GLU A 171 -11.36 10.21 -19.60
N GLN A 172 -11.60 9.55 -18.45
CA GLN A 172 -10.85 9.79 -17.22
C GLN A 172 -9.35 9.53 -17.43
N TYR A 173 -9.03 8.43 -18.10
CA TYR A 173 -7.65 8.11 -18.46
C TYR A 173 -7.00 9.25 -19.23
N THR A 174 -7.61 9.65 -20.37
CA THR A 174 -7.04 10.64 -21.27
C THR A 174 -6.86 12.00 -20.61
N LYS A 175 -7.87 12.46 -19.85
CA LYS A 175 -7.84 13.77 -19.18
C LYS A 175 -6.84 13.80 -18.03
N THR A 176 -6.82 12.76 -17.19
CA THR A 176 -5.84 12.68 -16.08
C THR A 176 -4.41 12.63 -16.60
N LEU A 177 -4.20 11.91 -17.67
CA LEU A 177 -2.91 11.82 -18.33
C LEU A 177 -2.43 13.13 -18.88
N ALA A 178 -3.31 13.86 -19.59
CA ALA A 178 -3.02 15.20 -20.11
C ALA A 178 -2.68 16.16 -18.96
N PHE A 179 -3.44 16.13 -17.88
CA PHE A 179 -3.20 16.93 -16.69
C PHE A 179 -1.81 16.69 -16.07
N ILE A 180 -1.45 15.42 -15.83
CA ILE A 180 -0.13 15.05 -15.29
C ILE A 180 0.99 15.49 -16.25
N THR A 181 0.77 15.31 -17.55
CA THR A 181 1.72 15.70 -18.59
C THR A 181 2.00 17.21 -18.55
N GLU A 182 0.96 18.03 -18.46
CA GLU A 182 1.13 19.48 -18.37
C GLU A 182 1.82 19.91 -17.07
N LEU A 183 1.45 19.33 -15.92
CA LEU A 183 2.14 19.59 -14.66
C LEU A 183 3.65 19.25 -14.72
N CYS A 184 4.00 18.13 -15.33
CA CYS A 184 5.39 17.75 -15.52
C CYS A 184 6.13 18.75 -16.41
N LYS A 185 5.52 19.18 -17.54
CA LYS A 185 6.10 20.18 -18.44
C LYS A 185 6.30 21.54 -17.80
N GLU A 186 5.32 22.02 -17.01
CA GLU A 186 5.39 23.30 -16.30
C GLU A 186 6.61 23.41 -15.38
N VAL A 187 7.08 22.28 -14.85
CA VAL A 187 8.25 22.22 -13.96
C VAL A 187 9.52 21.75 -14.69
N GLY A 188 9.49 21.67 -16.02
CA GLY A 188 10.64 21.44 -16.88
C GLY A 188 10.94 19.97 -17.18
N TYR A 189 9.99 19.04 -16.97
CA TYR A 189 10.14 17.67 -17.40
C TYR A 189 9.70 17.49 -18.86
N GLN A 190 10.46 16.70 -19.61
CA GLN A 190 10.05 16.18 -20.92
C GLN A 190 9.23 14.91 -20.70
N VAL A 191 8.06 14.84 -21.28
CA VAL A 191 7.15 13.70 -21.13
C VAL A 191 7.23 12.83 -22.38
N GLN A 192 7.55 11.56 -22.19
CA GLN A 192 7.55 10.54 -23.23
C GLN A 192 6.51 9.47 -22.89
N THR A 193 5.74 9.04 -23.88
CA THR A 193 4.84 7.90 -23.74
C THR A 193 5.63 6.63 -24.03
N VAL A 194 5.76 5.76 -23.03
CA VAL A 194 6.34 4.43 -23.20
C VAL A 194 5.18 3.45 -23.21
N THR A 195 5.00 2.76 -24.35
CA THR A 195 4.02 1.67 -24.42
C THR A 195 4.72 0.41 -23.91
N THR A 196 4.32 -0.07 -22.75
CA THR A 196 4.73 -1.38 -22.29
C THR A 196 3.80 -2.45 -22.87
N ASN A 197 4.24 -3.71 -22.91
CA ASN A 197 3.41 -4.85 -23.37
C ASN A 197 2.26 -5.20 -22.40
N SER A 198 2.04 -4.41 -21.37
CA SER A 198 0.86 -4.45 -20.50
C SER A 198 -0.23 -3.57 -21.12
N ASP A 199 -1.48 -3.92 -20.92
CA ASP A 199 -2.66 -3.20 -21.44
C ASP A 199 -2.79 -1.73 -20.95
N ALA A 200 -1.81 -1.22 -20.22
CA ALA A 200 -1.73 0.16 -19.76
C ALA A 200 -0.45 0.84 -20.28
N PRO A 201 -0.55 1.96 -21.02
CA PRO A 201 0.62 2.74 -21.40
C PRO A 201 1.25 3.37 -20.15
N GLU A 202 2.56 3.17 -19.98
CA GLU A 202 3.35 3.92 -19.00
C GLU A 202 3.84 5.21 -19.63
N ILE A 203 3.70 6.29 -18.92
CA ILE A 203 4.29 7.57 -19.27
C ILE A 203 5.54 7.77 -18.44
N THR A 204 6.57 8.22 -19.11
CA THR A 204 7.83 8.57 -18.50
C THR A 204 8.07 10.06 -18.69
N ALA A 205 8.22 10.80 -17.60
CA ALA A 205 8.69 12.17 -17.65
C ALA A 205 10.17 12.20 -17.34
N ILE A 206 10.97 12.87 -18.19
CA ILE A 206 12.43 12.93 -18.10
C ILE A 206 12.86 14.35 -17.85
N LYS A 207 13.69 14.59 -16.86
CA LYS A 207 14.41 15.82 -16.64
C LYS A 207 15.90 15.46 -16.49
N ASP A 208 16.80 16.41 -16.66
CA ASP A 208 18.28 16.26 -16.62
C ASP A 208 18.80 15.38 -15.47
N SER A 209 18.01 15.12 -14.45
CA SER A 209 18.37 14.36 -13.25
C SER A 209 17.52 13.12 -12.97
N GLY A 210 16.52 12.76 -13.77
CA GLY A 210 15.71 11.59 -13.44
C GLY A 210 14.51 11.29 -14.32
N ILE A 211 14.07 10.05 -14.22
CA ILE A 211 12.88 9.51 -14.87
C ILE A 211 11.77 9.49 -13.83
N ILE A 212 10.61 10.09 -14.14
CA ILE A 212 9.39 9.97 -13.35
C ILE A 212 8.50 8.89 -13.98
N PRO A 213 8.34 7.73 -13.36
CA PRO A 213 7.36 6.75 -13.81
C PRO A 213 5.95 7.23 -13.46
N VAL A 214 5.04 7.14 -14.42
CA VAL A 214 3.60 7.33 -14.19
C VAL A 214 2.93 5.98 -14.28
N TYR A 215 2.49 5.46 -13.14
CA TYR A 215 1.78 4.19 -13.06
C TYR A 215 0.29 4.42 -13.25
N ILE A 216 -0.26 3.80 -14.27
CA ILE A 216 -1.67 3.86 -14.59
C ILE A 216 -2.30 2.54 -14.17
N ARG A 217 -3.27 2.60 -13.25
CA ARG A 217 -3.99 1.41 -12.82
C ARG A 217 -5.41 1.47 -13.36
N LYS A 218 -5.74 0.56 -14.27
CA LYS A 218 -7.14 0.34 -14.63
C LYS A 218 -7.85 -0.26 -13.42
N TYR A 219 -8.68 0.54 -12.80
CA TYR A 219 -9.64 -0.02 -11.86
C TYR A 219 -10.79 -0.59 -12.66
N SER A 220 -10.88 -1.88 -12.76
CA SER A 220 -12.18 -2.49 -13.04
C SER A 220 -13.11 -2.07 -11.90
N GLN A 221 -14.37 -1.76 -12.19
CA GLN A 221 -15.40 -1.41 -11.18
C GLN A 221 -15.51 -2.43 -10.03
N HIS A 222 -14.77 -3.49 -10.08
CA HIS A 222 -14.72 -4.63 -9.19
C HIS A 222 -13.73 -4.50 -8.02
N VAL A 223 -13.01 -3.38 -7.88
CA VAL A 223 -12.03 -3.20 -6.78
C VAL A 223 -12.61 -2.40 -5.62
N THR A 224 -13.77 -1.82 -5.80
CA THR A 224 -14.39 -0.97 -4.80
C THR A 224 -15.44 -1.73 -4.03
N GLU A 225 -15.46 -1.52 -2.75
CA GLU A 225 -16.42 -2.01 -1.75
C GLU A 225 -16.88 -3.45 -1.96
N ASN A 226 -16.75 -4.26 -0.98
CA ASN A 226 -17.43 -5.57 -0.97
C ASN A 226 -17.20 -6.41 -2.24
N ILE A 227 -15.97 -6.30 -2.81
CA ILE A 227 -15.54 -7.23 -3.88
C ILE A 227 -16.00 -8.64 -3.58
N VAL A 228 -16.10 -8.97 -2.30
CA VAL A 228 -16.55 -10.26 -1.82
C VAL A 228 -18.05 -10.46 -1.98
N ASP A 229 -18.85 -9.43 -1.74
CA ASP A 229 -20.32 -9.59 -1.71
C ASP A 229 -20.94 -9.45 -3.10
N VAL A 230 -20.43 -8.53 -3.94
CA VAL A 230 -20.96 -8.30 -5.29
C VAL A 230 -20.61 -9.44 -6.25
N PHE A 231 -19.41 -10.01 -6.16
CA PHE A 231 -19.04 -11.16 -7.00
C PHE A 231 -19.75 -12.47 -6.64
N CYS A 232 -20.16 -12.64 -5.37
CA CYS A 232 -20.86 -13.84 -4.96
C CYS A 232 -22.30 -13.93 -5.50
N GLU A 233 -22.92 -12.79 -5.86
CA GLU A 233 -24.32 -12.77 -6.30
C GLU A 233 -24.51 -12.74 -7.82
N GLN A 234 -23.55 -12.24 -8.59
CA GLN A 234 -23.79 -11.94 -10.02
C GLN A 234 -23.13 -12.87 -11.04
N GLU A 235 -22.11 -13.65 -10.71
CA GLU A 235 -21.53 -14.59 -11.66
C GLU A 235 -21.35 -15.98 -11.06
N LYS A 236 -21.99 -16.97 -11.68
CA LYS A 236 -21.58 -18.37 -11.59
C LYS A 236 -20.23 -18.51 -12.31
N ILE A 237 -19.15 -18.02 -11.67
CA ILE A 237 -17.80 -18.29 -12.15
C ILE A 237 -17.57 -19.78 -11.92
N ASP A 238 -17.39 -20.53 -13.00
CA ASP A 238 -16.95 -21.91 -12.93
C ASP A 238 -15.60 -21.94 -12.19
N TYR A 239 -15.68 -22.45 -11.00
CA TYR A 239 -14.65 -22.42 -10.00
C TYR A 239 -13.48 -23.32 -10.44
N VAL A 240 -12.35 -22.72 -10.79
CA VAL A 240 -11.10 -23.46 -10.88
C VAL A 240 -10.53 -23.58 -9.47
N PRO A 241 -10.45 -24.80 -8.91
CA PRO A 241 -9.91 -24.99 -7.57
C PRO A 241 -8.41 -24.69 -7.57
N PHE A 242 -8.05 -23.44 -7.25
CA PHE A 242 -6.68 -23.09 -6.95
C PHE A 242 -6.29 -23.69 -5.60
N ASN A 243 -5.37 -24.61 -5.62
CA ASN A 243 -4.99 -25.36 -4.42
C ASN A 243 -4.18 -24.56 -3.41
N ASN A 244 -3.65 -23.37 -3.75
CA ASN A 244 -2.73 -22.62 -2.86
C ASN A 244 -2.82 -21.11 -3.09
N CYS A 245 -2.82 -20.34 -2.02
CA CYS A 245 -2.71 -18.88 -2.08
C CYS A 245 -1.28 -18.44 -1.77
N ASP A 246 -0.57 -17.94 -2.76
CA ASP A 246 0.81 -17.48 -2.57
C ASP A 246 0.90 -16.18 -1.75
N ASN A 247 -0.20 -15.42 -1.62
CA ASN A 247 -0.23 -14.16 -0.86
C ASN A 247 -0.37 -14.33 0.65
N LEU A 248 -0.69 -15.54 1.13
CA LEU A 248 -0.78 -15.78 2.57
C LEU A 248 0.62 -15.67 3.21
N PHE A 249 0.75 -14.79 4.20
CA PHE A 249 2.02 -14.45 4.86
C PHE A 249 3.12 -13.90 3.94
N GLN A 250 2.81 -13.40 2.74
CA GLN A 250 3.81 -12.66 1.95
C GLN A 250 4.10 -11.26 2.52
N ALA A 251 3.16 -10.70 3.28
CA ALA A 251 3.31 -9.43 3.95
C ALA A 251 3.16 -9.57 5.46
N LEU A 252 4.01 -8.87 6.21
CA LEU A 252 3.65 -8.48 7.56
C LEU A 252 2.61 -7.35 7.44
N THR A 253 1.37 -7.63 7.80
CA THR A 253 0.27 -6.67 7.71
C THR A 253 -0.17 -6.24 9.10
N ILE A 254 -0.04 -4.94 9.40
CA ILE A 254 -0.44 -4.36 10.69
C ILE A 254 -1.29 -3.12 10.42
N ASP A 255 -2.49 -3.05 11.03
CA ASP A 255 -3.37 -1.90 10.92
C ASP A 255 -3.07 -0.80 11.96
N SER A 256 -3.76 0.33 11.83
CA SER A 256 -3.59 1.49 12.73
C SER A 256 -4.04 1.24 14.18
N LEU A 257 -4.77 0.16 14.44
CA LEU A 257 -5.16 -0.29 15.77
C LEU A 257 -4.16 -1.27 16.37
N GLY A 258 -3.12 -1.64 15.61
CA GLY A 258 -2.11 -2.60 16.03
C GLY A 258 -2.45 -4.06 15.74
N ASN A 259 -3.53 -4.34 15.02
CA ASN A 259 -3.90 -5.71 14.69
C ASN A 259 -2.99 -6.29 13.61
N ILE A 260 -2.54 -7.52 13.80
CA ILE A 260 -1.71 -8.30 12.88
C ILE A 260 -2.60 -9.24 12.07
N TYR A 261 -2.42 -9.26 10.75
CA TYR A 261 -3.21 -10.07 9.81
C TYR A 261 -2.33 -11.02 9.00
N PRO A 262 -2.85 -12.18 8.60
CA PRO A 262 -2.09 -13.15 7.78
C PRO A 262 -1.94 -12.72 6.32
N CYS A 263 -2.67 -11.71 5.87
CA CYS A 263 -2.70 -11.26 4.48
C CYS A 263 -3.27 -9.84 4.38
N THR A 264 -2.77 -9.03 3.44
CA THR A 264 -3.29 -7.67 3.18
C THR A 264 -4.77 -7.65 2.77
N GLY A 265 -5.25 -8.66 2.06
CA GLY A 265 -6.68 -8.81 1.71
C GLY A 265 -7.60 -9.04 2.90
N MET A 266 -7.05 -9.42 4.06
CA MET A 266 -7.81 -9.62 5.30
C MET A 266 -7.74 -8.39 6.23
N TYR A 267 -7.16 -7.30 5.78
CA TYR A 267 -7.06 -6.07 6.53
C TYR A 267 -8.42 -5.61 7.07
N ARG A 268 -8.44 -5.23 8.35
CA ARG A 268 -9.66 -4.83 9.08
C ARG A 268 -10.78 -5.88 9.17
N LYS A 269 -10.49 -7.14 8.94
CA LYS A 269 -11.46 -8.21 9.16
C LYS A 269 -11.26 -8.79 10.56
N PRO A 270 -12.18 -8.58 11.52
CA PRO A 270 -11.99 -8.98 12.93
C PRO A 270 -11.68 -10.46 13.11
N PHE A 271 -12.29 -11.32 12.29
CA PHE A 271 -12.06 -12.77 12.36
C PHE A 271 -10.63 -13.17 11.99
N ALA A 272 -9.91 -12.33 11.22
CA ALA A 272 -8.58 -12.62 10.71
C ALA A 272 -7.46 -12.06 11.60
N VAL A 273 -7.77 -11.29 12.62
CA VAL A 273 -6.75 -10.75 13.55
C VAL A 273 -6.04 -11.89 14.24
N LEU A 274 -4.73 -11.99 14.06
CA LEU A 274 -3.89 -13.01 14.72
C LEU A 274 -3.60 -12.60 16.17
N ALA A 275 -3.19 -11.35 16.37
CA ALA A 275 -2.88 -10.74 17.65
C ALA A 275 -2.92 -9.20 17.52
N ASN A 276 -2.73 -8.48 18.63
CA ASN A 276 -2.57 -7.03 18.61
C ASN A 276 -1.22 -6.65 19.23
N VAL A 277 -0.45 -5.78 18.54
CA VAL A 277 0.87 -5.34 19.03
C VAL A 277 0.81 -4.58 20.34
N ASN A 278 -0.35 -4.00 20.70
CA ASN A 278 -0.53 -3.28 21.95
C ASN A 278 -0.64 -4.20 23.19
N ASP A 279 -0.82 -5.51 22.96
CA ASP A 279 -0.82 -6.50 24.04
C ASP A 279 0.60 -6.79 24.55
N TYR A 280 1.64 -6.23 23.87
CA TYR A 280 3.05 -6.43 24.16
C TYR A 280 3.73 -5.11 24.53
N SER A 281 4.62 -5.12 25.51
CA SER A 281 5.36 -3.91 25.94
C SER A 281 6.75 -4.30 26.47
N PRO A 282 7.81 -4.13 25.66
CA PRO A 282 7.81 -3.79 24.23
C PRO A 282 7.34 -4.95 23.34
N PHE A 283 6.88 -4.63 22.11
CA PHE A 283 6.65 -5.61 21.07
C PHE A 283 7.98 -6.01 20.43
N THR A 284 8.31 -7.28 20.46
CA THR A 284 9.62 -7.80 20.04
C THR A 284 9.52 -8.76 18.86
N TYR A 285 10.65 -9.05 18.23
CA TYR A 285 10.76 -10.07 17.18
C TYR A 285 10.32 -11.46 17.67
N LYS A 286 10.64 -11.79 18.94
CA LYS A 286 10.20 -13.06 19.53
C LYS A 286 8.68 -13.13 19.63
N ASP A 287 8.03 -12.05 20.07
CA ASP A 287 6.57 -12.01 20.16
C ASP A 287 5.92 -12.21 18.79
N LEU A 288 6.47 -11.57 17.75
CA LEU A 288 5.99 -11.80 16.39
C LEU A 288 6.17 -13.26 15.94
N LEU A 289 7.30 -13.89 16.23
CA LEU A 289 7.49 -15.30 15.92
C LEU A 289 6.48 -16.20 16.64
N ASP A 290 6.24 -15.95 17.93
CA ASP A 290 5.27 -16.70 18.72
C ASP A 290 3.84 -16.53 18.13
N ILE A 291 3.48 -15.33 17.65
CA ILE A 291 2.21 -15.07 16.97
C ILE A 291 2.12 -15.84 15.64
N LEU A 292 3.18 -15.79 14.82
CA LEU A 292 3.20 -16.44 13.51
C LEU A 292 3.21 -17.97 13.62
N HIS A 293 3.68 -18.52 14.74
CA HIS A 293 3.66 -19.95 15.02
C HIS A 293 2.48 -20.37 15.90
N SER A 294 1.57 -19.47 16.24
CA SER A 294 0.36 -19.80 16.98
C SER A 294 -0.52 -20.79 16.22
N ASP A 295 -1.35 -21.55 16.94
CA ASP A 295 -2.31 -22.47 16.35
C ASP A 295 -3.23 -21.77 15.34
N LYS A 296 -3.60 -20.52 15.61
CA LYS A 296 -4.43 -19.70 14.73
C LYS A 296 -3.73 -19.40 13.41
N ALA A 297 -2.47 -18.95 13.44
CA ALA A 297 -1.69 -18.67 12.24
C ALA A 297 -1.40 -19.96 11.46
N MET A 298 -1.05 -21.04 12.16
CA MET A 298 -0.77 -22.33 11.52
C MET A 298 -2.01 -22.98 10.92
N ALA A 299 -3.21 -22.72 11.47
CA ALA A 299 -4.47 -23.16 10.87
C ALA A 299 -4.71 -22.55 9.50
N TYR A 300 -4.40 -21.25 9.29
CA TYR A 300 -4.47 -20.62 7.97
C TYR A 300 -3.57 -21.32 6.95
N ILE A 301 -2.35 -21.68 7.34
CA ILE A 301 -1.40 -22.40 6.49
C ILE A 301 -1.94 -23.80 6.17
N HIS A 302 -2.34 -24.54 7.20
CA HIS A 302 -2.86 -25.88 7.04
C HIS A 302 -4.08 -25.93 6.12
N ASP A 303 -5.07 -25.09 6.36
CA ASP A 303 -6.30 -25.08 5.57
C ASP A 303 -6.05 -24.69 4.12
N ASN A 304 -5.17 -23.73 3.89
CA ASN A 304 -4.87 -23.24 2.56
C ASN A 304 -3.98 -24.20 1.75
N TYR A 305 -2.95 -24.78 2.36
CA TYR A 305 -1.93 -25.54 1.63
C TYR A 305 -2.04 -27.03 1.76
N THR A 306 -2.54 -27.54 2.89
CA THR A 306 -2.58 -28.96 3.16
C THR A 306 -3.95 -29.55 2.88
N ALA A 307 -5.01 -28.87 3.32
CA ALA A 307 -6.37 -29.37 3.17
C ALA A 307 -7.03 -28.95 1.84
N GLY A 308 -6.38 -28.06 1.05
CA GLY A 308 -6.95 -27.51 -0.19
C GLY A 308 -8.24 -26.72 0.05
N LYS A 309 -8.41 -26.23 1.30
CA LYS A 309 -9.56 -25.43 1.71
C LYS A 309 -9.20 -23.96 1.61
N PHE A 310 -10.21 -23.12 1.52
CA PHE A 310 -10.00 -21.69 1.66
C PHE A 310 -9.75 -21.37 3.13
N ALA A 311 -8.77 -20.52 3.39
CA ALA A 311 -8.49 -20.03 4.73
C ALA A 311 -9.70 -19.27 5.33
N CYS A 312 -10.54 -18.68 4.47
CA CYS A 312 -11.82 -18.07 4.85
C CYS A 312 -12.70 -17.87 3.59
N ASN A 313 -13.97 -17.49 3.79
CA ASN A 313 -14.88 -17.21 2.67
C ASN A 313 -14.39 -16.09 1.73
N LEU A 314 -13.67 -15.09 2.25
CA LEU A 314 -13.01 -14.04 1.46
C LEU A 314 -12.03 -14.60 0.43
N CYS A 315 -11.35 -15.68 0.76
CA CYS A 315 -10.39 -16.30 -0.13
C CYS A 315 -11.04 -16.93 -1.37
N LYS A 316 -12.34 -17.19 -1.35
CA LYS A 316 -13.07 -17.76 -2.49
C LYS A 316 -13.17 -16.79 -3.66
N THR A 317 -13.26 -15.50 -3.37
CA THR A 317 -13.48 -14.42 -4.33
C THR A 317 -12.31 -13.45 -4.43
N CYS A 318 -11.17 -13.80 -3.85
CA CYS A 318 -9.99 -12.92 -3.81
C CYS A 318 -9.37 -12.79 -5.22
N SER A 319 -9.26 -11.55 -5.70
CA SER A 319 -8.65 -11.22 -7.01
C SER A 319 -7.21 -11.73 -7.16
N ALA A 320 -6.45 -11.82 -6.06
CA ALA A 320 -5.10 -12.38 -6.06
C ALA A 320 -5.04 -13.87 -6.46
N ARG A 321 -6.19 -14.58 -6.46
CA ARG A 321 -6.31 -15.97 -6.93
C ARG A 321 -6.77 -16.08 -8.38
N ILE A 322 -7.33 -15.02 -8.92
CA ILE A 322 -7.89 -14.99 -10.28
C ILE A 322 -6.79 -14.64 -11.30
N CYS A 323 -5.69 -14.03 -10.85
CA CYS A 323 -4.64 -13.49 -11.72
C CYS A 323 -3.40 -14.42 -11.88
N ASN A 324 -3.45 -15.65 -11.41
CA ASN A 324 -2.40 -16.66 -11.58
C ASN A 324 -3.04 -17.89 -12.28
#